data_f0d2d18936def1381e421ef4f058ec9b
#
_entry.id   f0d2d18936def1381e421ef4f058ec9b
#
_cell.length_a   1.000
_cell.length_b   1.000
_cell.length_c   1.000
_cell.angle_alpha   90.00
_cell.angle_beta   90.00
_cell.angle_gamma   90.00
#
_symmetry.space_group_name_H-M   'P 1'
#
loop_
_entity.id
_entity.type
_entity.pdbx_description
1 polymer ?
#
loop_
_entity_poly.entity_id
_entity_poly.type
_entity_poly.pdbx_seq_one_letter_code
_entity_poly.pdbx_strand_id
1 'polypeptide(L)'
;LSARNKLIVINVLDGVLGVGTSLKGNEQTHHCPFCHHHKKKLQVNLDTQYWHCWVCDSKGRSIQTLLRKLNVDRNALGKIISIYGDYIPTS
;
A
#
# COMPACT_ATOMS: atom_id res chain seq x y z
N LEU A 1 -6.91 8.36 -10.46
CA LEU A 1 -6.47 8.84 -9.14
C LEU A 1 -6.00 10.29 -9.25
N SER A 2 -6.62 11.20 -8.49
CA SER A 2 -6.22 12.60 -8.51
C SER A 2 -4.87 12.80 -7.81
N ALA A 3 -4.20 13.91 -8.10
CA ALA A 3 -2.94 14.24 -7.45
C ALA A 3 -3.11 14.35 -5.93
N ARG A 4 -4.22 14.94 -5.49
CA ARG A 4 -4.52 15.06 -4.06
C ARG A 4 -4.72 13.68 -3.41
N ASN A 5 -5.49 12.81 -4.03
CA ASN A 5 -5.72 11.46 -3.52
C ASN A 5 -4.43 10.66 -3.50
N LYS A 6 -3.60 10.81 -4.54
CA LYS A 6 -2.29 10.15 -4.59
C LYS A 6 -1.42 10.56 -3.39
N LEU A 7 -1.38 11.84 -3.06
CA LEU A 7 -0.62 12.32 -1.89
C LEU A 7 -1.15 11.75 -0.58
N ILE A 8 -2.47 11.64 -0.44
CA ILE A 8 -3.08 11.06 0.76
C ILE A 8 -2.66 9.59 0.90
N VAL A 9 -2.73 8.84 -0.19
CA VAL A 9 -2.34 7.42 -0.18
C VAL A 9 -0.86 7.27 0.16
N ILE A 10 0.01 8.07 -0.46
CA ILE A 10 1.45 8.04 -0.17
C ILE A 10 1.70 8.34 1.31
N ASN A 11 1.04 9.34 1.86
CA ASN A 11 1.20 9.70 3.27
C ASN A 11 0.77 8.56 4.20
N VAL A 12 -0.34 7.89 3.89
CA VAL A 12 -0.79 6.74 4.66
C VAL A 12 0.25 5.61 4.60
N LEU A 13 0.72 5.27 3.41
CA LEU A 13 1.72 4.21 3.23
C LEU A 13 3.03 4.55 3.92
N ASP A 14 3.49 5.80 3.81
CA ASP A 14 4.72 6.23 4.49
C ASP A 14 4.58 6.14 6.00
N GLY A 15 3.41 6.47 6.55
CA GLY A 15 3.16 6.37 7.98
C GLY A 15 3.09 4.94 8.49
N VAL A 16 2.63 4.00 7.67
CA VAL A 16 2.47 2.59 8.05
C VAL A 16 3.73 1.78 7.77
N LEU A 17 4.36 2.01 6.61
CA LEU A 17 5.46 1.19 6.09
C LEU A 17 6.83 1.86 6.20
N GLY A 18 6.87 3.13 6.62
CA GLY A 18 8.07 3.96 6.51
C GLY A 18 8.12 4.66 5.16
N VAL A 19 8.97 5.67 5.06
CA VAL A 19 9.06 6.50 3.85
C VAL A 19 9.45 5.64 2.65
N GLY A 20 8.63 5.70 1.61
CA GLY A 20 8.84 4.95 0.39
C GLY A 20 9.57 5.76 -0.68
N THR A 21 9.81 5.10 -1.82
CA THR A 21 10.41 5.72 -3.01
C THR A 21 9.39 5.64 -4.15
N SER A 22 9.14 6.79 -4.79
CA SER A 22 8.26 6.83 -5.95
C SER A 22 8.98 6.34 -7.19
N LEU A 23 8.30 5.49 -7.95
CA LEU A 23 8.77 5.01 -9.24
C LEU A 23 7.96 5.64 -10.36
N LYS A 24 8.30 5.33 -11.61
CA LYS A 24 7.54 5.79 -12.76
C LYS A 24 6.09 5.31 -12.70
N GLY A 25 5.19 6.13 -13.19
CA GLY A 25 3.76 5.88 -13.08
C GLY A 25 3.30 6.12 -11.66
N ASN A 26 2.34 5.34 -11.20
CA ASN A 26 1.80 5.46 -9.85
C ASN A 26 2.26 4.31 -8.97
N GLU A 27 3.56 4.05 -8.95
CA GLU A 27 4.13 2.97 -8.15
C GLU A 27 5.04 3.51 -7.06
N GLN A 28 5.04 2.83 -5.92
CA GLN A 28 5.85 3.13 -4.74
C GLN A 28 6.58 1.87 -4.30
N THR A 29 7.80 2.03 -3.79
CA THR A 29 8.48 0.92 -3.10
C THR A 29 8.68 1.29 -1.64
N HIS A 30 8.54 0.28 -0.78
CA HIS A 30 8.68 0.40 0.67
C HIS A 30 9.43 -0.81 1.20
N HIS A 31 9.94 -0.69 2.41
CA HIS A 31 10.45 -1.86 3.13
C HIS A 31 9.28 -2.78 3.45
N CYS A 32 9.46 -4.09 3.19
CA CYS A 32 8.41 -5.05 3.45
C CYS A 32 8.25 -5.27 4.96
N PRO A 33 7.03 -5.13 5.51
CA PRO A 33 6.80 -5.32 6.95
C PRO A 33 6.76 -6.79 7.35
N PHE A 34 6.73 -7.70 6.38
CA PHE A 34 6.63 -9.14 6.65
C PHE A 34 8.01 -9.83 6.69
N CYS A 35 8.92 -9.47 5.79
CA CYS A 35 10.25 -10.08 5.74
C CYS A 35 11.36 -9.14 6.23
N HIS A 36 11.09 -7.86 6.41
CA HIS A 36 12.04 -6.85 6.91
C HIS A 36 13.35 -6.80 6.13
N HIS A 37 13.29 -6.99 4.81
CA HIS A 37 14.49 -6.91 3.99
C HIS A 37 15.11 -5.51 4.06
N HIS A 38 16.43 -5.42 4.04
CA HIS A 38 17.14 -4.15 4.18
C HIS A 38 16.93 -3.20 2.99
N LYS A 39 16.50 -3.69 1.84
CA LYS A 39 16.15 -2.88 0.68
C LYS A 39 14.63 -2.78 0.56
N LYS A 40 14.15 -1.73 -0.13
CA LYS A 40 12.71 -1.52 -0.38
C LYS A 40 12.26 -2.46 -1.48
N LYS A 41 11.74 -3.62 -1.11
CA LYS A 41 11.33 -4.68 -2.02
C LYS A 41 9.81 -4.86 -2.13
N LEU A 42 9.04 -4.16 -1.30
CA LEU A 42 7.59 -4.16 -1.41
C LEU A 42 7.17 -3.07 -2.40
N GLN A 43 6.58 -3.49 -3.52
CA GLN A 43 6.11 -2.58 -4.56
C GLN A 43 4.58 -2.47 -4.48
N VAL A 44 4.07 -1.24 -4.50
CA VAL A 44 2.64 -0.97 -4.44
C VAL A 44 2.25 -0.14 -5.66
N ASN A 45 1.24 -0.59 -6.41
CA ASN A 45 0.68 0.18 -7.52
C ASN A 45 -0.52 0.98 -7.00
N LEU A 46 -0.44 2.31 -7.09
CA LEU A 46 -1.48 3.18 -6.54
C LEU A 46 -2.76 3.20 -7.40
N ASP A 47 -2.67 2.83 -8.67
CA ASP A 47 -3.86 2.76 -9.56
C ASP A 47 -4.61 1.44 -9.39
N THR A 48 -3.90 0.32 -9.50
CA THR A 48 -4.51 -1.01 -9.41
C THR A 48 -4.66 -1.50 -7.98
N GLN A 49 -3.94 -0.90 -7.05
CA GLN A 49 -3.83 -1.29 -5.64
C GLN A 49 -3.09 -2.61 -5.41
N TYR A 50 -2.54 -3.23 -6.44
CA TYR A 50 -1.76 -4.45 -6.29
C TYR A 50 -0.46 -4.14 -5.55
N TRP A 51 -0.08 -5.05 -4.67
CA TRP A 51 1.20 -4.95 -3.96
C TRP A 51 1.87 -6.31 -3.92
N HIS A 52 3.19 -6.30 -3.96
CA HIS A 52 3.99 -7.51 -4.01
C HIS A 52 5.38 -7.26 -3.43
N CYS A 53 5.84 -8.14 -2.56
CA CYS A 53 7.23 -8.14 -2.09
C CYS A 53 8.05 -9.11 -2.94
N TRP A 54 9.12 -8.59 -3.54
CA TRP A 54 9.97 -9.37 -4.43
C TRP A 54 10.92 -10.32 -3.70
N VAL A 55 10.90 -10.32 -2.36
CA VAL A 55 11.77 -11.19 -1.54
C VAL A 55 10.95 -12.32 -0.90
N CYS A 56 9.90 -11.98 -0.16
CA CYS A 56 9.11 -12.99 0.56
C CYS A 56 7.85 -13.42 -0.19
N ASP A 57 7.57 -12.81 -1.34
CA ASP A 57 6.41 -13.10 -2.20
C ASP A 57 5.05 -12.81 -1.53
N SER A 58 5.02 -12.03 -0.46
CA SER A 58 3.76 -11.52 0.07
C SER A 58 3.11 -10.61 -0.96
N LYS A 59 1.81 -10.76 -1.19
CA LYS A 59 1.10 -10.02 -2.22
C LYS A 59 -0.37 -9.88 -1.90
N GLY A 60 -1.02 -8.95 -2.58
CA GLY A 60 -2.45 -8.75 -2.45
C GLY A 60 -3.01 -7.88 -3.57
N ARG A 61 -4.33 -7.85 -3.65
CA ARG A 61 -5.04 -7.15 -4.72
C ARG A 61 -5.54 -5.77 -4.33
N SER A 62 -5.44 -5.40 -3.06
CA SER A 62 -5.86 -4.08 -2.60
C SER A 62 -4.95 -3.58 -1.50
N ILE A 63 -4.82 -2.25 -1.42
CA ILE A 63 -4.08 -1.60 -0.34
C ILE A 63 -4.77 -1.88 0.99
N GLN A 64 -6.10 -1.91 1.00
CA GLN A 64 -6.89 -2.24 2.19
C GLN A 64 -6.49 -3.59 2.78
N THR A 65 -6.28 -4.61 1.93
CA THR A 65 -5.84 -5.93 2.37
C THR A 65 -4.50 -5.86 3.10
N LEU A 66 -3.55 -5.08 2.54
CA LEU A 66 -2.26 -4.87 3.17
C LEU A 66 -2.40 -4.24 4.55
N LEU A 67 -3.20 -3.18 4.65
CA LEU A 67 -3.41 -2.47 5.90
C LEU A 67 -4.09 -3.34 6.95
N ARG A 68 -5.04 -4.18 6.56
CA ARG A 68 -5.70 -5.12 7.47
C ARG A 68 -4.73 -6.16 8.02
N LYS A 69 -3.81 -6.65 7.20
CA LYS A 69 -2.77 -7.59 7.64
C LYS A 69 -1.85 -6.96 8.68
N LEU A 70 -1.67 -5.65 8.63
CA LEU A 70 -0.79 -4.91 9.55
C LEU A 70 -1.54 -4.38 10.77
N ASN A 71 -2.85 -4.60 10.87
CA ASN A 71 -3.69 -4.11 11.98
C ASN A 71 -3.54 -2.60 12.19
N VAL A 72 -3.53 -1.84 11.10
CA VAL A 72 -3.44 -0.38 11.19
C VAL A 72 -4.71 0.21 11.83
N ASP A 73 -4.61 1.46 12.29
CA ASP A 73 -5.74 2.12 12.91
C ASP A 73 -6.86 2.42 11.91
N ARG A 74 -8.04 2.75 12.44
CA ARG A 74 -9.21 3.03 11.61
C ARG A 74 -9.05 4.29 10.77
N ASN A 75 -8.26 5.25 11.22
CA ASN A 75 -8.06 6.49 10.48
C ASN A 75 -7.30 6.23 9.18
N ALA A 76 -6.21 5.46 9.24
CA ALA A 76 -5.44 5.10 8.06
C ALA A 76 -6.28 4.28 7.09
N LEU A 77 -6.97 3.25 7.60
CA LEU A 77 -7.83 2.39 6.79
C LEU A 77 -8.98 3.18 6.16
N GLY A 78 -9.61 4.06 6.93
CA GLY A 78 -10.71 4.89 6.46
C GLY A 78 -10.33 5.82 5.32
N LYS A 79 -9.12 6.38 5.35
CA LYS A 79 -8.63 7.22 4.26
C LYS A 79 -8.50 6.43 2.95
N ILE A 80 -8.01 5.21 3.04
CA ILE A 80 -7.85 4.34 1.87
C ILE A 80 -9.23 3.93 1.32
N ILE A 81 -10.15 3.54 2.18
CA ILE A 81 -11.51 3.18 1.78
C ILE A 81 -12.23 4.37 1.15
N SER A 82 -12.02 5.57 1.70
CA SER A 82 -12.62 6.80 1.16
C SER A 82 -12.16 7.09 -0.28
N ILE A 83 -10.93 6.73 -0.61
CA ILE A 83 -10.36 7.01 -1.94
C ILE A 83 -10.72 5.91 -2.95
N TYR A 84 -10.58 4.64 -2.56
CA TYR A 84 -10.73 3.50 -3.47
C TYR A 84 -12.06 2.77 -3.34
N GLY A 85 -12.80 3.01 -2.26
CA GLY A 85 -13.96 2.21 -1.93
C GLY A 85 -13.58 0.98 -1.11
N ASP A 86 -14.59 0.37 -0.48
CA ASP A 86 -14.37 -0.83 0.32
C ASP A 86 -14.12 -2.02 -0.59
N TYR A 87 -13.03 -2.75 -0.33
CA TYR A 87 -12.69 -3.94 -1.11
C TYR A 87 -13.50 -5.13 -0.64
N ILE A 88 -14.33 -5.66 -1.55
CA ILE A 88 -15.13 -6.86 -1.30
C ILE A 88 -14.57 -7.97 -2.18
N PRO A 89 -13.90 -8.98 -1.61
CA PRO A 89 -13.40 -10.07 -2.42
C PRO A 89 -14.55 -10.86 -3.03
N THR A 90 -14.48 -11.06 -4.34
CA THR A 90 -15.44 -11.92 -5.02
C THR A 90 -14.92 -13.36 -4.98
N SER A 91 -15.77 -14.24 -4.54
CA SER A 91 -15.47 -15.67 -4.51
C SER A 91 -15.53 -16.29 -5.90
#